data_0988aa537aadd69c6f27f8b202f33501
#
_entry.id   0988aa537aadd69c6f27f8b202f33501
#
_cell.length_a   1.000
_cell.length_b   1.000
_cell.length_c   1.000
_cell.angle_alpha   90.00
_cell.angle_beta   90.00
_cell.angle_gamma   90.00
#
_symmetry.space_group_name_H-M   'P 1'
#
loop_
_entity.id
_entity.type
_entity.pdbx_description
1 polymer ?
#
loop_
_entity_poly.entity_id
_entity_poly.type
_entity_poly.pdbx_seq_one_letter_code
_entity_poly.pdbx_strand_id
1 'polypeptide(L)'
;DVLGARLTLSQDMTRAQTWVQGQMKAMGLVNVAAEPFMDFGVTWDNEYVSVHLLAPDYQPMVGYPVAHTGSTQGRQQAPAVIVDLLVKADLEKYRGTLKGKAVLVTPPAVVDLTSLTNGVPRLTPQDLDARERTVIAPPRVTPPRVARHPDLLTAEEKIAFYAAEGVTAVLQCESGWLGAVRGFSRPGSRADGWSRAGMLASPAIVAITPEHYNRMYRILARGIPVQIEVEVRNRVGDTVQQAMNLVGEIPGSDLKDEVVMIGAHLDTWHASPNASDNTSGVAVSLEAMRILKAVGAKPRRTIRVALWAGEEQGLFGSRAYVKQHFGNPRDPAVGAKPAYEKLSAYFNQDYGAGQYRGIMLQGNEYARAQFTTWMAPFRDLGMTVVSNQSLGSTDHVAFDEVGLPGFQFLQDNIPGTGGHTNLDFLEAIQPSDLMKNAVIMASFAYHAANASARIPRKTVR
;
A
#
# COMPACT_ATOMS: atom_id res chain seq x y z
N ASP A 1 -8.43 -8.37 -11.73
CA ASP A 1 -9.68 -9.07 -11.35
C ASP A 1 -9.43 -10.56 -11.06
N VAL A 2 -8.81 -11.31 -11.99
CA VAL A 2 -8.71 -12.77 -11.90
C VAL A 2 -7.79 -13.26 -10.77
N LEU A 3 -6.77 -12.51 -10.44
CA LEU A 3 -5.78 -12.87 -9.42
C LEU A 3 -6.21 -12.44 -8.00
N GLY A 4 -7.26 -11.63 -7.88
CA GLY A 4 -7.80 -11.18 -6.61
C GLY A 4 -6.94 -10.13 -5.88
N ALA A 5 -7.28 -9.93 -4.62
CA ALA A 5 -6.53 -9.06 -3.72
C ALA A 5 -5.26 -9.77 -3.23
N ARG A 6 -4.13 -9.07 -3.20
CA ARG A 6 -2.81 -9.66 -2.99
C ARG A 6 -2.19 -9.29 -1.65
N LEU A 7 -2.95 -9.47 -0.57
CA LEU A 7 -2.39 -9.29 0.77
C LEU A 7 -1.11 -10.13 0.91
N THR A 8 -0.06 -9.56 1.46
CA THR A 8 1.21 -10.27 1.62
C THR A 8 1.02 -11.64 2.26
N LEU A 9 1.58 -12.69 1.66
CA LEU A 9 1.42 -14.12 1.97
C LEU A 9 0.05 -14.75 1.63
N SER A 10 -0.96 -14.01 1.20
CA SER A 10 -2.24 -14.62 0.82
C SER A 10 -2.07 -15.60 -0.36
N GLN A 11 -3.05 -16.48 -0.55
CA GLN A 11 -3.06 -17.37 -1.72
C GLN A 11 -3.10 -16.59 -3.04
N ASP A 12 -3.83 -15.48 -3.07
CA ASP A 12 -3.93 -14.63 -4.25
C ASP A 12 -2.57 -13.97 -4.56
N MET A 13 -1.82 -13.56 -3.53
CA MET A 13 -0.44 -13.08 -3.70
C MET A 13 0.46 -14.15 -4.31
N THR A 14 0.39 -15.39 -3.82
CA THR A 14 1.18 -16.51 -4.36
C THR A 14 0.85 -16.79 -5.82
N ARG A 15 -0.46 -16.75 -6.18
CA ARG A 15 -0.90 -16.92 -7.58
C ARG A 15 -0.39 -15.79 -8.46
N ALA A 16 -0.46 -14.54 -7.97
CA ALA A 16 0.02 -13.37 -8.69
C ALA A 16 1.54 -13.41 -8.90
N GLN A 17 2.31 -13.77 -7.89
CA GLN A 17 3.76 -13.94 -8.01
C GLN A 17 4.13 -14.98 -9.06
N THR A 18 3.47 -16.13 -9.07
CA THR A 18 3.68 -17.18 -10.07
C THR A 18 3.35 -16.69 -11.48
N TRP A 19 2.22 -16.02 -11.65
CA TRP A 19 1.79 -15.48 -12.93
C TRP A 19 2.77 -14.41 -13.44
N VAL A 20 3.16 -13.47 -12.59
CA VAL A 20 4.11 -12.39 -12.95
C VAL A 20 5.46 -12.95 -13.38
N GLN A 21 6.02 -13.93 -12.65
CA GLN A 21 7.26 -14.59 -13.06
C GLN A 21 7.13 -15.23 -14.45
N GLY A 22 5.97 -15.88 -14.70
CA GLY A 22 5.65 -16.43 -16.03
C GLY A 22 5.63 -15.36 -17.12
N GLN A 23 5.01 -14.19 -16.85
CA GLN A 23 5.00 -13.07 -17.79
C GLN A 23 6.40 -12.48 -18.03
N MET A 24 7.19 -12.28 -16.98
CA MET A 24 8.58 -11.81 -17.12
C MET A 24 9.40 -12.74 -18.02
N LYS A 25 9.29 -14.06 -17.82
CA LYS A 25 9.97 -15.07 -18.65
C LYS A 25 9.45 -15.04 -20.10
N ALA A 26 8.15 -14.96 -20.30
CA ALA A 26 7.52 -14.87 -21.64
C ALA A 26 7.94 -13.61 -22.41
N MET A 27 8.18 -12.50 -21.74
CA MET A 27 8.73 -11.27 -22.30
C MET A 27 10.24 -11.42 -22.66
N GLY A 28 10.88 -12.50 -22.29
CA GLY A 28 12.31 -12.73 -22.51
C GLY A 28 13.21 -11.97 -21.55
N LEU A 29 12.73 -11.67 -20.34
CA LEU A 29 13.60 -11.20 -19.26
C LEU A 29 14.45 -12.35 -18.73
N VAL A 30 15.67 -12.02 -18.32
CA VAL A 30 16.60 -12.97 -17.69
C VAL A 30 16.67 -12.72 -16.18
N ASN A 31 17.33 -13.64 -15.47
CA ASN A 31 17.49 -13.55 -14.02
C ASN A 31 16.16 -13.34 -13.28
N VAL A 32 15.09 -13.93 -13.81
CA VAL A 32 13.76 -13.84 -13.17
C VAL A 32 13.77 -14.68 -11.91
N ALA A 33 13.63 -14.02 -10.76
CA ALA A 33 13.71 -14.65 -9.45
C ALA A 33 12.63 -14.12 -8.50
N ALA A 34 12.22 -14.99 -7.56
CA ALA A 34 11.56 -14.60 -6.33
C ALA A 34 12.60 -14.59 -5.22
N GLU A 35 12.85 -13.43 -4.63
CA GLU A 35 13.90 -13.24 -3.62
C GLU A 35 13.24 -13.15 -2.23
N PRO A 36 13.50 -14.13 -1.34
CA PRO A 36 13.00 -14.07 0.02
C PRO A 36 13.68 -12.95 0.79
N PHE A 37 12.92 -12.23 1.61
CA PHE A 37 13.48 -11.10 2.34
C PHE A 37 13.27 -11.15 3.86
N MET A 38 12.26 -11.83 4.35
CA MET A 38 12.06 -12.04 5.79
C MET A 38 11.04 -13.16 6.07
N ASP A 39 11.12 -13.76 7.23
CA ASP A 39 10.03 -14.54 7.81
C ASP A 39 8.92 -13.57 8.20
N PHE A 40 7.87 -13.51 7.35
CA PHE A 40 6.86 -12.44 7.47
C PHE A 40 5.76 -12.77 8.47
N GLY A 41 5.49 -14.04 8.71
CA GLY A 41 4.40 -14.51 9.56
C GLY A 41 3.64 -15.66 8.93
N VAL A 42 2.40 -15.89 9.37
CA VAL A 42 1.55 -16.92 8.77
C VAL A 42 0.59 -16.31 7.73
N THR A 43 0.09 -17.15 6.82
CA THR A 43 -0.89 -16.73 5.83
C THR A 43 -2.23 -16.37 6.49
N TRP A 44 -2.91 -15.40 5.91
CA TRP A 44 -4.28 -15.05 6.28
C TRP A 44 -5.07 -14.74 5.00
N ASP A 45 -6.23 -15.37 4.86
CA ASP A 45 -7.16 -15.13 3.75
C ASP A 45 -8.59 -15.02 4.31
N ASN A 46 -9.36 -14.05 3.83
CA ASN A 46 -10.80 -14.04 4.09
C ASN A 46 -11.51 -14.92 3.05
N GLU A 47 -12.26 -15.92 3.50
CA GLU A 47 -13.02 -16.82 2.65
C GLU A 47 -14.48 -16.42 2.54
N TYR A 48 -15.01 -15.75 3.58
CA TYR A 48 -16.40 -15.32 3.59
C TYR A 48 -16.65 -14.23 4.61
N VAL A 49 -17.50 -13.28 4.25
CA VAL A 49 -18.04 -12.28 5.16
C VAL A 49 -19.49 -11.96 4.81
N SER A 50 -20.35 -11.91 5.82
CA SER A 50 -21.69 -11.35 5.69
C SER A 50 -22.06 -10.61 6.96
N VAL A 51 -22.77 -9.48 6.80
CA VAL A 51 -23.29 -8.70 7.91
C VAL A 51 -24.69 -8.20 7.55
N HIS A 52 -25.65 -8.43 8.42
CA HIS A 52 -27.03 -8.02 8.22
C HIS A 52 -27.55 -7.32 9.47
N LEU A 53 -28.23 -6.22 9.30
CA LEU A 53 -29.13 -5.67 10.32
C LEU A 53 -30.41 -6.49 10.29
N LEU A 54 -30.84 -7.03 11.44
CA LEU A 54 -32.06 -7.82 11.56
C LEU A 54 -33.21 -7.02 12.20
N ALA A 55 -32.88 -6.15 13.16
CA ALA A 55 -33.84 -5.30 13.84
C ALA A 55 -33.23 -3.91 14.10
N PRO A 56 -34.06 -2.84 14.00
CA PRO A 56 -35.53 -2.82 13.97
C PRO A 56 -36.15 -3.21 12.61
N ASP A 57 -35.38 -3.20 11.53
CA ASP A 57 -35.76 -3.62 10.19
C ASP A 57 -34.59 -4.32 9.49
N TYR A 58 -34.88 -5.18 8.52
CA TYR A 58 -33.85 -5.90 7.80
C TYR A 58 -33.11 -5.03 6.80
N GLN A 59 -31.74 -5.11 6.82
CA GLN A 59 -30.90 -4.50 5.82
C GLN A 59 -29.61 -5.31 5.62
N PRO A 60 -29.26 -5.74 4.40
CA PRO A 60 -27.91 -6.24 4.12
C PRO A 60 -26.92 -5.07 4.26
N MET A 61 -25.77 -5.33 4.85
CA MET A 61 -24.74 -4.32 5.08
C MET A 61 -23.48 -4.64 4.30
N VAL A 62 -22.77 -3.62 3.84
CA VAL A 62 -21.46 -3.78 3.23
C VAL A 62 -20.39 -3.67 4.31
N GLY A 63 -19.61 -4.73 4.46
CA GLY A 63 -18.51 -4.79 5.42
C GLY A 63 -17.46 -5.78 4.98
N TYR A 64 -16.22 -5.57 5.41
CA TYR A 64 -15.09 -6.46 5.18
C TYR A 64 -14.34 -6.70 6.50
N PRO A 65 -13.80 -7.91 6.74
CA PRO A 65 -13.02 -8.14 7.95
C PRO A 65 -11.73 -7.33 7.89
N VAL A 66 -11.27 -6.87 9.03
CA VAL A 66 -9.93 -6.33 9.18
C VAL A 66 -8.93 -7.48 9.03
N ALA A 67 -7.88 -7.28 8.23
CA ALA A 67 -6.90 -8.33 7.99
C ALA A 67 -6.21 -8.79 9.27
N HIS A 68 -5.82 -10.07 9.29
CA HIS A 68 -5.12 -10.70 10.42
C HIS A 68 -5.96 -10.77 11.71
N THR A 69 -7.28 -10.85 11.58
CA THR A 69 -8.23 -11.08 12.69
C THR A 69 -8.77 -12.51 12.67
N GLY A 70 -9.39 -12.91 13.77
CA GLY A 70 -10.08 -14.20 13.90
C GLY A 70 -11.40 -14.25 13.13
N SER A 71 -12.05 -15.41 13.21
CA SER A 71 -13.35 -15.70 12.62
C SER A 71 -14.46 -15.61 13.67
N THR A 72 -15.72 -15.54 13.22
CA THR A 72 -16.87 -15.86 14.07
C THR A 72 -17.01 -17.38 14.23
N GLN A 73 -17.79 -17.80 15.21
CA GLN A 73 -18.14 -19.23 15.38
C GLN A 73 -19.31 -19.61 14.45
N GLY A 74 -19.06 -19.57 13.13
CA GLY A 74 -20.11 -19.66 12.13
C GLY A 74 -20.99 -18.42 12.09
N ARG A 75 -22.22 -18.56 11.59
CA ARG A 75 -23.23 -17.51 11.55
C ARG A 75 -23.75 -17.23 12.97
N GLN A 76 -23.65 -15.98 13.40
CA GLN A 76 -24.03 -15.55 14.74
C GLN A 76 -25.09 -14.44 14.64
N GLN A 77 -26.12 -14.52 15.49
CA GLN A 77 -27.02 -13.40 15.75
C GLN A 77 -26.69 -12.79 17.10
N ALA A 78 -26.55 -11.48 17.15
CA ALA A 78 -26.10 -10.79 18.34
C ALA A 78 -26.78 -9.42 18.51
N PRO A 79 -27.13 -9.04 19.76
CA PRO A 79 -27.47 -7.66 20.04
C PRO A 79 -26.24 -6.76 19.85
N ALA A 80 -26.43 -5.62 19.19
CA ALA A 80 -25.38 -4.63 19.01
C ALA A 80 -25.39 -3.61 20.15
N VAL A 81 -24.21 -3.16 20.58
CA VAL A 81 -24.04 -2.13 21.61
C VAL A 81 -22.90 -1.18 21.25
N ILE A 82 -23.02 0.08 21.66
CA ILE A 82 -21.92 1.04 21.55
C ILE A 82 -20.97 0.84 22.73
N VAL A 83 -19.67 0.76 22.45
CA VAL A 83 -18.62 0.65 23.45
C VAL A 83 -17.58 1.73 23.21
N ASP A 84 -17.47 2.65 24.17
CA ASP A 84 -16.51 3.75 24.14
C ASP A 84 -15.43 3.50 25.18
N LEU A 85 -14.24 3.14 24.71
CA LEU A 85 -13.05 2.88 25.53
C LEU A 85 -11.97 3.89 25.15
N LEU A 86 -11.64 4.78 26.09
CA LEU A 86 -10.53 5.73 25.93
C LEU A 86 -9.42 5.45 26.93
N VAL A 87 -9.77 5.33 28.19
CA VAL A 87 -8.82 5.13 29.31
C VAL A 87 -9.07 3.80 30.02
N LYS A 88 -8.08 3.34 30.77
CA LYS A 88 -8.13 2.07 31.51
C LYS A 88 -9.34 1.96 32.46
N ALA A 89 -9.74 3.08 33.05
CA ALA A 89 -10.94 3.12 33.92
C ALA A 89 -12.23 2.78 33.16
N ASP A 90 -12.30 2.98 31.85
CA ASP A 90 -13.49 2.67 31.07
C ASP A 90 -13.75 1.17 30.96
N LEU A 91 -12.71 0.31 31.12
CA LEU A 91 -12.84 -1.14 31.09
C LEU A 91 -13.84 -1.65 32.14
N GLU A 92 -13.86 -1.03 33.32
CA GLU A 92 -14.74 -1.45 34.43
C GLU A 92 -16.23 -1.21 34.11
N LYS A 93 -16.56 -0.24 33.25
CA LYS A 93 -17.93 0.02 32.82
C LYS A 93 -18.54 -1.12 32.00
N TYR A 94 -17.68 -1.89 31.32
CA TYR A 94 -18.12 -2.92 30.39
C TYR A 94 -17.76 -4.34 30.84
N ARG A 95 -16.97 -4.49 31.89
CA ARG A 95 -16.51 -5.80 32.39
C ARG A 95 -17.68 -6.74 32.68
N GLY A 96 -17.64 -7.94 32.08
CA GLY A 96 -18.67 -8.96 32.25
C GLY A 96 -19.99 -8.67 31.54
N THR A 97 -20.07 -7.61 30.74
CA THR A 97 -21.33 -7.18 30.11
C THR A 97 -21.39 -7.41 28.59
N LEU A 98 -20.26 -7.74 27.93
CA LEU A 98 -20.18 -7.76 26.47
C LEU A 98 -20.26 -9.16 25.85
N LYS A 99 -20.33 -10.21 26.67
CA LYS A 99 -20.38 -11.60 26.16
C LYS A 99 -21.55 -11.80 25.18
N GLY A 100 -21.22 -12.32 23.98
CA GLY A 100 -22.20 -12.62 22.94
C GLY A 100 -22.78 -11.39 22.24
N LYS A 101 -22.23 -10.21 22.44
CA LYS A 101 -22.67 -8.97 21.79
C LYS A 101 -21.77 -8.59 20.61
N ALA A 102 -22.31 -7.89 19.65
CA ALA A 102 -21.56 -7.15 18.65
C ALA A 102 -21.30 -5.73 19.16
N VAL A 103 -20.04 -5.27 19.13
CA VAL A 103 -19.65 -4.00 19.73
C VAL A 103 -19.28 -2.98 18.67
N LEU A 104 -19.92 -1.80 18.68
CA LEU A 104 -19.56 -0.66 17.83
C LEU A 104 -18.52 0.19 18.59
N VAL A 105 -17.31 0.30 18.04
CA VAL A 105 -16.15 0.79 18.79
C VAL A 105 -15.57 2.12 18.26
N THR A 106 -16.11 2.66 17.17
CA THR A 106 -15.71 3.96 16.65
C THR A 106 -16.87 4.96 16.73
N PRO A 107 -16.60 6.26 16.83
CA PRO A 107 -17.66 7.26 16.65
C PRO A 107 -18.22 7.17 15.22
N PRO A 108 -19.42 7.74 14.97
CA PRO A 108 -19.95 7.86 13.63
C PRO A 108 -18.96 8.57 12.71
N ALA A 109 -18.75 8.02 11.52
CA ALA A 109 -17.89 8.64 10.53
C ALA A 109 -18.51 9.94 10.01
N VAL A 110 -17.69 10.98 9.88
CA VAL A 110 -18.10 12.22 9.23
C VAL A 110 -17.93 12.03 7.72
N VAL A 111 -19.03 12.16 6.98
CA VAL A 111 -19.04 12.13 5.51
C VAL A 111 -19.27 13.55 5.01
N ASP A 112 -18.24 14.13 4.40
CA ASP A 112 -18.33 15.45 3.78
C ASP A 112 -18.69 15.32 2.29
N LEU A 113 -19.97 15.47 1.98
CA LEU A 113 -20.46 15.41 0.60
C LEU A 113 -20.05 16.63 -0.22
N THR A 114 -19.64 17.72 0.42
CA THR A 114 -19.23 18.95 -0.28
C THR A 114 -17.82 18.81 -0.87
N SER A 115 -17.01 17.92 -0.32
CA SER A 115 -15.68 17.58 -0.84
C SER A 115 -15.74 16.55 -1.97
N LEU A 116 -16.86 15.91 -2.22
CA LEU A 116 -17.05 14.97 -3.33
C LEU A 116 -17.19 15.77 -4.62
N THR A 117 -16.10 15.87 -5.37
CA THR A 117 -16.13 16.42 -6.72
C THR A 117 -16.73 15.40 -7.69
N ASN A 118 -17.53 15.87 -8.64
CA ASN A 118 -17.99 15.06 -9.76
C ASN A 118 -16.81 14.79 -10.71
N GLY A 119 -16.16 13.67 -10.50
CA GLY A 119 -15.01 13.23 -11.27
C GLY A 119 -13.69 13.35 -10.49
N VAL A 120 -12.68 12.72 -11.03
CA VAL A 120 -11.36 12.72 -10.42
C VAL A 120 -10.59 13.93 -10.89
N PRO A 121 -10.15 14.83 -10.00
CA PRO A 121 -9.47 16.04 -10.41
C PRO A 121 -8.09 15.70 -10.99
N ARG A 122 -7.87 16.07 -12.23
CA ARG A 122 -6.53 16.15 -12.78
C ARG A 122 -5.83 17.40 -12.25
N LEU A 123 -4.50 17.32 -12.12
CA LEU A 123 -3.70 18.46 -11.72
C LEU A 123 -3.89 19.60 -12.72
N THR A 124 -4.29 20.76 -12.22
CA THR A 124 -4.45 21.98 -13.01
C THR A 124 -3.09 22.58 -13.40
N PRO A 125 -3.01 23.50 -14.37
CA PRO A 125 -1.79 24.23 -14.64
C PRO A 125 -1.22 24.96 -13.42
N GLN A 126 -2.09 25.47 -12.53
CA GLN A 126 -1.70 26.12 -11.29
C GLN A 126 -1.08 25.14 -10.31
N ASP A 127 -1.65 23.91 -10.16
CA ASP A 127 -1.08 22.87 -9.32
C ASP A 127 0.30 22.44 -9.83
N LEU A 128 0.47 22.32 -11.14
CA LEU A 128 1.73 21.93 -11.75
C LEU A 128 2.80 23.01 -11.55
N ASP A 129 2.46 24.28 -11.75
CA ASP A 129 3.35 25.43 -11.51
C ASP A 129 3.79 25.49 -10.02
N ALA A 130 2.85 25.31 -9.10
CA ALA A 130 3.16 25.27 -7.67
C ALA A 130 4.15 24.14 -7.32
N ARG A 131 3.99 22.96 -7.93
CA ARG A 131 4.90 21.81 -7.72
C ARG A 131 6.27 22.03 -8.34
N GLU A 132 6.37 22.68 -9.50
CA GLU A 132 7.64 23.06 -10.13
C GLU A 132 8.45 24.03 -9.26
N ARG A 133 7.77 24.99 -8.65
CA ARG A 133 8.37 25.99 -7.77
C ARG A 133 8.64 25.50 -6.36
N THR A 134 8.32 24.26 -6.02
CA THR A 134 8.54 23.73 -4.68
C THR A 134 10.02 23.81 -4.32
N VAL A 135 10.35 24.60 -3.32
CA VAL A 135 11.67 24.64 -2.69
C VAL A 135 11.78 23.47 -1.72
N ILE A 136 13.00 22.92 -1.56
CA ILE A 136 13.23 21.87 -0.58
C ILE A 136 12.72 22.36 0.79
N ALA A 137 11.69 21.73 1.31
CA ALA A 137 11.29 21.98 2.68
C ALA A 137 12.46 21.60 3.61
N PRO A 138 12.77 22.42 4.63
CA PRO A 138 13.74 22.01 5.63
C PRO A 138 13.32 20.66 6.22
N PRO A 139 14.29 19.81 6.65
CA PRO A 139 13.96 18.52 7.26
C PRO A 139 12.87 18.73 8.29
N ARG A 140 11.77 17.96 8.20
CA ARG A 140 10.76 18.00 9.26
C ARG A 140 11.46 17.68 10.56
N VAL A 141 11.58 18.66 11.43
CA VAL A 141 11.91 18.40 12.84
C VAL A 141 10.73 17.58 13.36
N THR A 142 10.92 16.27 13.46
CA THR A 142 9.93 15.41 14.10
C THR A 142 9.85 15.89 15.54
N PRO A 143 8.75 16.48 15.99
CA PRO A 143 8.64 16.87 17.38
C PRO A 143 8.88 15.63 18.23
N PRO A 144 9.55 15.77 19.39
CA PRO A 144 9.74 14.63 20.27
C PRO A 144 8.37 13.95 20.48
N ARG A 145 8.33 12.62 20.35
CA ARG A 145 7.10 11.88 20.61
C ARG A 145 6.63 12.26 22.00
N VAL A 146 5.51 12.98 22.08
CA VAL A 146 4.86 13.23 23.37
C VAL A 146 4.55 11.87 23.95
N ALA A 147 5.08 11.60 25.15
CA ALA A 147 4.81 10.34 25.83
C ALA A 147 3.28 10.18 25.94
N ARG A 148 2.75 9.06 25.47
CA ARG A 148 1.32 8.76 25.57
C ARG A 148 0.94 8.75 27.05
N HIS A 149 -0.20 9.36 27.39
CA HIS A 149 -0.68 9.31 28.77
C HIS A 149 -0.84 7.84 29.19
N PRO A 150 -0.30 7.41 30.34
CA PRO A 150 -0.24 5.99 30.75
C PRO A 150 -1.60 5.34 30.93
N ASP A 151 -2.64 6.14 31.16
CA ASP A 151 -4.03 5.64 31.32
C ASP A 151 -4.76 5.43 29.99
N LEU A 152 -4.25 5.96 28.88
CA LEU A 152 -4.86 5.75 27.57
C LEU A 152 -4.68 4.30 27.12
N LEU A 153 -5.78 3.66 26.76
CA LEU A 153 -5.77 2.31 26.19
C LEU A 153 -5.14 2.31 24.79
N THR A 154 -4.25 1.36 24.53
CA THR A 154 -3.78 1.08 23.18
C THR A 154 -4.86 0.34 22.38
N ALA A 155 -4.73 0.34 21.07
CA ALA A 155 -5.66 -0.43 20.23
C ALA A 155 -5.57 -1.93 20.53
N GLU A 156 -4.36 -2.42 20.82
CA GLU A 156 -4.11 -3.81 21.22
C GLU A 156 -4.78 -4.16 22.56
N GLU A 157 -4.67 -3.28 23.56
CA GLU A 157 -5.35 -3.46 24.87
C GLU A 157 -6.88 -3.53 24.71
N LYS A 158 -7.44 -2.69 23.82
CA LYS A 158 -8.88 -2.73 23.51
C LYS A 158 -9.29 -4.06 22.87
N ILE A 159 -8.53 -4.54 21.87
CA ILE A 159 -8.80 -5.82 21.21
C ILE A 159 -8.71 -6.98 22.20
N ALA A 160 -7.66 -7.00 23.04
CA ALA A 160 -7.50 -8.02 24.09
C ALA A 160 -8.68 -8.01 25.08
N PHE A 161 -9.18 -6.84 25.45
CA PHE A 161 -10.36 -6.72 26.31
C PHE A 161 -11.62 -7.28 25.63
N TYR A 162 -11.89 -6.92 24.36
CA TYR A 162 -13.03 -7.47 23.62
C TYR A 162 -12.97 -8.99 23.50
N ALA A 163 -11.78 -9.54 23.24
CA ALA A 163 -11.57 -10.97 23.19
C ALA A 163 -11.86 -11.65 24.55
N ALA A 164 -11.35 -11.06 25.63
CA ALA A 164 -11.56 -11.57 27.00
C ALA A 164 -13.04 -11.52 27.42
N GLU A 165 -13.77 -10.48 26.99
CA GLU A 165 -15.21 -10.35 27.23
C GLU A 165 -16.05 -11.34 26.41
N GLY A 166 -15.48 -11.99 25.38
CA GLY A 166 -16.19 -12.93 24.52
C GLY A 166 -17.23 -12.26 23.62
N VAL A 167 -16.88 -11.14 23.02
CA VAL A 167 -17.74 -10.47 22.02
C VAL A 167 -17.95 -11.34 20.78
N THR A 168 -19.10 -11.24 20.15
CA THR A 168 -19.39 -11.96 18.91
C THR A 168 -18.58 -11.38 17.73
N ALA A 169 -18.54 -10.06 17.64
CA ALA A 169 -17.74 -9.34 16.65
C ALA A 169 -17.50 -7.90 17.11
N VAL A 170 -16.41 -7.33 16.63
CA VAL A 170 -16.12 -5.89 16.73
C VAL A 170 -16.50 -5.23 15.42
N LEU A 171 -17.29 -4.18 15.46
CA LEU A 171 -17.72 -3.40 14.30
C LEU A 171 -17.09 -2.02 14.36
N GLN A 172 -16.46 -1.61 13.27
CA GLN A 172 -15.82 -0.30 13.17
C GLN A 172 -16.13 0.38 11.82
N CYS A 173 -15.93 1.69 11.75
CA CYS A 173 -15.99 2.45 10.52
C CYS A 173 -14.77 3.36 10.46
N GLU A 174 -13.93 3.19 9.45
CA GLU A 174 -12.69 3.96 9.27
C GLU A 174 -12.68 4.75 7.96
N SER A 175 -13.78 4.75 7.22
CA SER A 175 -13.91 5.51 5.97
C SER A 175 -14.85 6.70 6.18
N GLY A 176 -14.47 7.86 5.65
CA GLY A 176 -15.35 9.02 5.49
C GLY A 176 -16.03 9.09 4.11
N TRP A 177 -15.89 8.06 3.27
CA TRP A 177 -16.38 8.02 1.89
C TRP A 177 -17.59 7.10 1.77
N LEU A 178 -18.63 7.57 1.08
CA LEU A 178 -19.84 6.79 0.82
C LEU A 178 -19.50 5.47 0.12
N GLY A 179 -20.08 4.37 0.60
CA GLY A 179 -19.88 3.02 0.08
C GLY A 179 -18.51 2.40 0.34
N ALA A 180 -17.57 3.14 0.91
CA ALA A 180 -16.20 2.68 1.09
C ALA A 180 -15.98 1.98 2.43
N VAL A 181 -15.23 0.89 2.39
CA VAL A 181 -14.62 0.21 3.53
C VAL A 181 -13.13 0.20 3.32
N ARG A 182 -12.35 0.64 4.29
CA ARG A 182 -10.89 0.60 4.20
C ARG A 182 -10.33 -0.74 4.66
N GLY A 183 -9.37 -1.27 3.88
CA GLY A 183 -8.63 -2.48 4.22
C GLY A 183 -7.36 -2.15 4.99
N PHE A 184 -7.21 -2.70 6.21
CA PHE A 184 -6.03 -2.57 7.04
C PHE A 184 -5.80 -3.83 7.86
N SER A 185 -4.58 -3.96 8.42
CA SER A 185 -4.28 -4.99 9.41
C SER A 185 -4.85 -4.64 10.78
N ARG A 186 -5.11 -5.69 11.54
CA ARG A 186 -5.37 -5.61 12.97
C ARG A 186 -4.27 -4.79 13.69
N PRO A 187 -4.62 -3.87 14.59
CA PRO A 187 -3.64 -3.26 15.48
C PRO A 187 -2.80 -4.31 16.21
N GLY A 188 -1.49 -4.07 16.31
CA GLY A 188 -0.56 -4.99 16.94
C GLY A 188 -0.06 -6.15 16.06
N SER A 189 -0.64 -6.39 14.88
CA SER A 189 -0.22 -7.47 13.98
C SER A 189 1.27 -7.40 13.61
N ARG A 190 1.78 -6.19 13.36
CA ARG A 190 3.20 -5.97 13.08
C ARG A 190 4.08 -6.27 14.31
N ALA A 191 3.62 -5.90 15.50
CA ALA A 191 4.37 -6.12 16.74
C ALA A 191 4.43 -7.60 17.13
N ASP A 192 3.38 -8.38 16.82
CA ASP A 192 3.35 -9.82 17.06
C ASP A 192 3.88 -10.65 15.88
N GLY A 193 4.43 -9.99 14.84
CA GLY A 193 5.01 -10.64 13.66
C GLY A 193 3.99 -11.39 12.82
N TRP A 194 2.75 -10.88 12.73
CA TRP A 194 1.63 -11.55 12.03
C TRP A 194 1.50 -13.01 12.43
N SER A 195 1.60 -13.25 13.74
CA SER A 195 1.60 -14.58 14.31
C SER A 195 0.22 -15.25 14.26
N ARG A 196 0.22 -16.57 14.10
CA ARG A 196 -1.01 -17.36 14.21
C ARG A 196 -1.74 -17.14 15.56
N ALA A 197 -0.98 -17.11 16.65
CA ALA A 197 -1.54 -16.91 17.98
C ALA A 197 -2.26 -15.57 18.10
N GLY A 198 -1.64 -14.48 17.60
CA GLY A 198 -2.25 -13.15 17.60
C GLY A 198 -3.52 -13.07 16.75
N MET A 199 -3.53 -13.74 15.57
CA MET A 199 -4.72 -13.79 14.72
C MET A 199 -5.87 -14.55 15.36
N LEU A 200 -5.61 -15.73 15.91
CA LEU A 200 -6.63 -16.57 16.55
C LEU A 200 -7.12 -16.02 17.89
N ALA A 201 -6.30 -15.26 18.62
CA ALA A 201 -6.69 -14.59 19.85
C ALA A 201 -7.55 -13.34 19.59
N SER A 202 -7.52 -12.78 18.39
CA SER A 202 -8.35 -11.64 18.03
C SER A 202 -9.80 -12.07 17.77
N PRO A 203 -10.81 -11.31 18.24
CA PRO A 203 -12.17 -11.49 17.76
C PRO A 203 -12.23 -11.17 16.25
N ALA A 204 -13.32 -11.56 15.59
CA ALA A 204 -13.64 -11.07 14.27
C ALA A 204 -13.86 -9.55 14.36
N ILE A 205 -13.12 -8.77 13.54
CA ILE A 205 -13.28 -7.32 13.47
C ILE A 205 -13.76 -7.01 12.04
N VAL A 206 -14.89 -6.33 11.90
CA VAL A 206 -15.49 -5.99 10.61
C VAL A 206 -15.58 -4.48 10.46
N ALA A 207 -14.93 -3.97 9.43
CA ALA A 207 -15.11 -2.59 8.98
C ALA A 207 -16.38 -2.51 8.13
N ILE A 208 -17.23 -1.54 8.42
CA ILE A 208 -18.55 -1.36 7.78
C ILE A 208 -18.59 0.03 7.13
N THR A 209 -19.30 0.15 6.01
CA THR A 209 -19.49 1.45 5.33
C THR A 209 -20.12 2.49 6.23
N PRO A 210 -19.81 3.77 6.06
CA PRO A 210 -20.32 4.85 6.90
C PRO A 210 -21.84 4.90 7.01
N GLU A 211 -22.54 4.64 5.91
CA GLU A 211 -24.01 4.68 5.88
C GLU A 211 -24.63 3.67 6.83
N HIS A 212 -24.15 2.44 6.76
CA HIS A 212 -24.67 1.33 7.56
C HIS A 212 -24.24 1.45 9.02
N TYR A 213 -22.96 1.74 9.26
CA TYR A 213 -22.42 1.91 10.61
C TYR A 213 -23.10 3.08 11.33
N ASN A 214 -23.14 4.26 10.71
CA ASN A 214 -23.72 5.45 11.29
C ASN A 214 -25.21 5.28 11.56
N ARG A 215 -25.93 4.54 10.69
CA ARG A 215 -27.34 4.22 10.90
C ARG A 215 -27.52 3.40 12.18
N MET A 216 -26.80 2.30 12.34
CA MET A 216 -26.85 1.47 13.56
C MET A 216 -26.52 2.30 14.80
N TYR A 217 -25.45 3.08 14.73
CA TYR A 217 -25.05 3.93 15.85
C TYR A 217 -26.14 4.90 16.27
N ARG A 218 -26.77 5.59 15.31
CA ARG A 218 -27.88 6.54 15.61
C ARG A 218 -29.12 5.86 16.17
N ILE A 219 -29.43 4.64 15.77
CA ILE A 219 -30.54 3.84 16.33
C ILE A 219 -30.23 3.49 17.79
N LEU A 220 -29.05 2.95 18.07
CA LEU A 220 -28.59 2.62 19.42
C LEU A 220 -28.52 3.83 20.35
N ALA A 221 -28.03 4.97 19.84
CA ALA A 221 -27.95 6.22 20.61
C ALA A 221 -29.31 6.77 21.02
N ARG A 222 -30.39 6.34 20.36
CA ARG A 222 -31.78 6.63 20.75
C ARG A 222 -32.40 5.62 21.69
N GLY A 223 -31.63 4.65 22.18
CA GLY A 223 -32.11 3.59 23.05
C GLY A 223 -32.95 2.52 22.34
N ILE A 224 -32.95 2.48 21.01
CA ILE A 224 -33.67 1.46 20.24
C ILE A 224 -32.75 0.24 20.08
N PRO A 225 -33.20 -0.97 20.44
CA PRO A 225 -32.41 -2.18 20.29
C PRO A 225 -32.08 -2.47 18.84
N VAL A 226 -30.82 -2.89 18.60
CA VAL A 226 -30.31 -3.33 17.31
C VAL A 226 -29.89 -4.80 17.41
N GLN A 227 -30.37 -5.61 16.47
CA GLN A 227 -29.94 -6.98 16.28
C GLN A 227 -29.24 -7.10 14.95
N ILE A 228 -28.10 -7.79 14.93
CA ILE A 228 -27.37 -8.10 13.71
C ILE A 228 -27.17 -9.60 13.52
N GLU A 229 -26.94 -10.00 12.31
CA GLU A 229 -26.36 -11.29 11.96
C GLU A 229 -24.99 -11.04 11.32
N VAL A 230 -23.99 -11.80 11.76
CA VAL A 230 -22.62 -11.69 11.25
C VAL A 230 -22.00 -13.08 11.10
N GLU A 231 -21.32 -13.28 9.97
CA GLU A 231 -20.48 -14.44 9.74
C GLU A 231 -19.18 -14.00 9.07
N VAL A 232 -18.06 -14.37 9.68
CA VAL A 232 -16.70 -14.16 9.14
C VAL A 232 -15.96 -15.49 9.16
N ARG A 233 -15.45 -15.90 8.00
CA ARG A 233 -14.59 -17.08 7.87
C ARG A 233 -13.25 -16.65 7.32
N ASN A 234 -12.24 -16.66 8.16
CA ASN A 234 -10.87 -16.39 7.81
C ASN A 234 -10.07 -17.68 7.91
N ARG A 235 -9.23 -17.94 6.93
CA ARG A 235 -8.28 -19.03 6.98
C ARG A 235 -6.93 -18.51 7.44
N VAL A 236 -6.41 -19.12 8.51
CA VAL A 236 -5.11 -18.77 9.10
C VAL A 236 -4.17 -19.95 8.94
N GLY A 237 -3.01 -19.73 8.33
CA GLY A 237 -1.98 -20.75 8.12
C GLY A 237 -1.36 -21.24 9.41
N ASP A 238 -0.66 -22.39 9.33
CA ASP A 238 -0.04 -23.05 10.48
C ASP A 238 1.45 -22.76 10.61
N THR A 239 2.10 -22.36 9.53
CA THR A 239 3.56 -22.19 9.46
C THR A 239 3.93 -20.78 9.03
N VAL A 240 4.99 -20.27 9.64
CA VAL A 240 5.62 -19.00 9.22
C VAL A 240 6.19 -19.17 7.81
N GLN A 241 5.93 -18.21 6.97
CA GLN A 241 6.39 -18.18 5.58
C GLN A 241 7.23 -16.94 5.30
N GLN A 242 8.12 -17.08 4.33
CA GLN A 242 8.93 -15.97 3.84
C GLN A 242 8.15 -15.17 2.82
N ALA A 243 8.16 -13.85 2.97
CA ALA A 243 7.71 -12.95 1.92
C ALA A 243 8.78 -12.78 0.84
N MET A 244 8.35 -12.61 -0.41
CA MET A 244 9.20 -12.62 -1.60
C MET A 244 9.02 -11.34 -2.40
N ASN A 245 10.13 -10.71 -2.80
CA ASN A 245 10.14 -9.74 -3.90
C ASN A 245 10.32 -10.46 -5.24
N LEU A 246 9.85 -9.88 -6.32
CA LEU A 246 10.11 -10.40 -7.67
C LEU A 246 11.04 -9.48 -8.43
N VAL A 247 12.00 -10.04 -9.14
CA VAL A 247 12.94 -9.31 -10.00
C VAL A 247 13.06 -9.97 -11.38
N GLY A 248 13.41 -9.16 -12.39
CA GLY A 248 13.73 -9.62 -13.73
C GLY A 248 14.54 -8.56 -14.49
N GLU A 249 15.33 -8.96 -15.49
CA GLU A 249 16.34 -8.09 -16.09
C GLU A 249 16.35 -8.09 -17.62
N ILE A 250 16.73 -6.93 -18.19
CA ILE A 250 17.32 -6.79 -19.51
C ILE A 250 18.81 -6.55 -19.31
N PRO A 251 19.70 -7.46 -19.71
CA PRO A 251 21.13 -7.32 -19.48
C PRO A 251 21.72 -6.08 -20.17
N GLY A 252 22.64 -5.44 -19.49
CA GLY A 252 23.47 -4.39 -20.07
C GLY A 252 24.58 -4.93 -20.99
N SER A 253 25.24 -4.04 -21.71
CA SER A 253 26.40 -4.37 -22.59
C SER A 253 27.72 -4.09 -21.88
N ASP A 254 28.31 -2.93 -22.10
CA ASP A 254 29.64 -2.55 -21.60
C ASP A 254 29.65 -2.12 -20.11
N LEU A 255 28.53 -1.69 -19.58
CA LEU A 255 28.33 -1.33 -18.17
C LEU A 255 27.37 -2.29 -17.46
N LYS A 256 27.33 -3.56 -17.86
CA LYS A 256 26.38 -4.57 -17.39
C LYS A 256 26.30 -4.75 -15.87
N ASP A 257 27.35 -4.41 -15.15
CA ASP A 257 27.43 -4.50 -13.70
C ASP A 257 26.79 -3.30 -13.00
N GLU A 258 26.52 -2.20 -13.72
CA GLU A 258 25.73 -1.08 -13.21
C GLU A 258 24.25 -1.30 -13.51
N VAL A 259 23.38 -0.86 -12.60
CA VAL A 259 21.94 -1.17 -12.65
C VAL A 259 21.10 0.09 -12.61
N VAL A 260 20.11 0.14 -13.49
CA VAL A 260 18.93 1.02 -13.40
C VAL A 260 17.76 0.15 -12.99
N MET A 261 16.98 0.58 -12.01
CA MET A 261 15.80 -0.14 -11.56
C MET A 261 14.51 0.64 -11.85
N ILE A 262 13.47 -0.09 -12.18
CA ILE A 262 12.08 0.39 -12.23
C ILE A 262 11.22 -0.55 -11.41
N GLY A 263 10.09 -0.07 -10.88
CA GLY A 263 9.24 -0.98 -10.12
C GLY A 263 8.03 -0.34 -9.46
N ALA A 264 7.32 -1.19 -8.75
CA ALA A 264 6.11 -0.91 -8.00
C ALA A 264 5.93 -1.99 -6.93
N HIS A 265 5.02 -1.82 -5.97
CA HIS A 265 4.68 -2.94 -5.10
C HIS A 265 3.62 -3.85 -5.74
N LEU A 266 3.73 -5.14 -5.46
CA LEU A 266 2.82 -6.17 -5.96
C LEU A 266 1.70 -6.48 -4.97
N ASP A 267 2.00 -6.41 -3.67
CA ASP A 267 1.02 -6.62 -2.62
C ASP A 267 -0.04 -5.50 -2.58
N THR A 268 -1.15 -5.80 -1.93
CA THR A 268 -2.30 -4.89 -1.79
C THR A 268 -3.02 -5.18 -0.49
N TRP A 269 -3.93 -4.29 -0.09
CA TRP A 269 -4.96 -4.67 0.88
C TRP A 269 -5.96 -5.65 0.26
N HIS A 270 -6.86 -6.20 1.09
CA HIS A 270 -7.67 -7.38 0.77
C HIS A 270 -9.14 -7.09 0.45
N ALA A 271 -9.57 -5.83 0.51
CA ALA A 271 -10.99 -5.50 0.34
C ALA A 271 -11.44 -5.41 -1.13
N SER A 272 -10.50 -5.33 -2.08
CA SER A 272 -10.74 -5.32 -3.53
C SER A 272 -9.51 -5.83 -4.29
N PRO A 273 -9.56 -6.02 -5.61
CA PRO A 273 -8.39 -6.36 -6.44
C PRO A 273 -7.30 -5.29 -6.45
N ASN A 274 -7.59 -4.08 -6.00
CA ASN A 274 -6.70 -2.92 -5.94
C ASN A 274 -6.03 -2.63 -7.29
N ALA A 275 -6.87 -2.23 -8.23
CA ALA A 275 -6.46 -1.94 -9.60
C ALA A 275 -5.56 -0.69 -9.67
N SER A 276 -5.87 0.35 -8.90
CA SER A 276 -5.06 1.57 -8.85
C SER A 276 -3.89 1.47 -7.88
N ASP A 277 -4.05 0.73 -6.77
CA ASP A 277 -3.07 0.61 -5.68
C ASP A 277 -2.70 -0.86 -5.40
N ASN A 278 -1.68 -1.45 -6.05
CA ASN A 278 -0.84 -0.80 -7.06
C ASN A 278 -0.69 -1.70 -8.29
N THR A 279 -1.80 -2.34 -8.76
CA THR A 279 -1.76 -3.12 -10.01
C THR A 279 -1.37 -2.24 -11.21
N SER A 280 -1.77 -0.94 -11.17
CA SER A 280 -1.41 0.03 -12.21
C SER A 280 0.11 0.19 -12.35
N GLY A 281 0.82 0.33 -11.23
CA GLY A 281 2.28 0.44 -11.20
C GLY A 281 2.97 -0.84 -11.67
N VAL A 282 2.46 -2.01 -11.27
CA VAL A 282 2.94 -3.30 -11.76
C VAL A 282 2.78 -3.40 -13.29
N ALA A 283 1.60 -3.04 -13.81
CA ALA A 283 1.32 -3.09 -15.25
C ALA A 283 2.23 -2.15 -16.04
N VAL A 284 2.41 -0.91 -15.58
CA VAL A 284 3.31 0.07 -16.22
C VAL A 284 4.76 -0.42 -16.20
N SER A 285 5.23 -0.96 -15.09
CA SER A 285 6.61 -1.46 -14.97
C SER A 285 6.88 -2.65 -15.88
N LEU A 286 5.97 -3.62 -15.94
CA LEU A 286 6.09 -4.77 -16.83
C LEU A 286 5.97 -4.36 -18.30
N GLU A 287 5.03 -3.47 -18.65
CA GLU A 287 4.87 -2.98 -20.01
C GLU A 287 6.08 -2.16 -20.46
N ALA A 288 6.70 -1.36 -19.60
CA ALA A 288 7.95 -0.67 -19.91
C ALA A 288 9.05 -1.67 -20.27
N MET A 289 9.19 -2.78 -19.57
CA MET A 289 10.14 -3.84 -19.89
C MET A 289 9.80 -4.52 -21.22
N ARG A 290 8.51 -4.79 -21.47
CA ARG A 290 8.04 -5.36 -22.73
C ARG A 290 8.35 -4.45 -23.92
N ILE A 291 8.08 -3.15 -23.78
CA ILE A 291 8.41 -2.13 -24.81
C ILE A 291 9.91 -2.18 -25.13
N LEU A 292 10.77 -2.11 -24.13
CA LEU A 292 12.23 -2.15 -24.30
C LEU A 292 12.68 -3.41 -25.03
N LYS A 293 12.12 -4.56 -24.71
CA LYS A 293 12.39 -5.82 -25.42
C LYS A 293 11.88 -5.79 -26.87
N ALA A 294 10.66 -5.31 -27.10
CA ALA A 294 10.02 -5.29 -28.42
C ALA A 294 10.74 -4.38 -29.42
N VAL A 295 11.28 -3.24 -28.94
CA VAL A 295 12.07 -2.34 -29.80
C VAL A 295 13.54 -2.79 -29.95
N GLY A 296 13.92 -3.90 -29.35
CA GLY A 296 15.30 -4.41 -29.41
C GLY A 296 16.30 -3.51 -28.70
N ALA A 297 15.91 -2.86 -27.62
CA ALA A 297 16.76 -1.95 -26.86
C ALA A 297 18.05 -2.63 -26.40
N LYS A 298 19.18 -1.95 -26.58
CA LYS A 298 20.51 -2.41 -26.17
C LYS A 298 21.08 -1.45 -25.12
N PRO A 299 20.69 -1.62 -23.83
CA PRO A 299 21.15 -0.73 -22.79
C PRO A 299 22.64 -0.99 -22.48
N ARG A 300 23.38 0.04 -22.07
CA ARG A 300 24.74 -0.12 -21.54
C ARG A 300 24.72 -0.72 -20.14
N ARG A 301 23.83 -0.21 -19.27
CA ARG A 301 23.58 -0.72 -17.91
C ARG A 301 22.45 -1.73 -17.91
N THR A 302 22.50 -2.69 -17.04
CA THR A 302 21.37 -3.61 -16.81
C THR A 302 20.14 -2.83 -16.36
N ILE A 303 19.00 -3.11 -16.97
CA ILE A 303 17.69 -2.58 -16.52
C ILE A 303 16.99 -3.70 -15.76
N ARG A 304 16.67 -3.46 -14.49
CA ARG A 304 15.99 -4.41 -13.59
C ARG A 304 14.59 -3.90 -13.25
N VAL A 305 13.59 -4.72 -13.47
CA VAL A 305 12.28 -4.51 -12.84
C VAL A 305 12.26 -5.20 -11.49
N ALA A 306 11.72 -4.52 -10.48
CA ALA A 306 11.50 -5.08 -9.15
C ALA A 306 10.05 -4.83 -8.72
N LEU A 307 9.39 -5.89 -8.24
CA LEU A 307 8.03 -5.83 -7.73
C LEU A 307 8.07 -6.24 -6.26
N TRP A 308 7.71 -5.29 -5.42
CA TRP A 308 7.88 -5.41 -3.97
C TRP A 308 6.70 -6.11 -3.31
N ALA A 309 6.95 -6.72 -2.16
CA ALA A 309 5.94 -7.26 -1.27
C ALA A 309 6.08 -6.66 0.13
N GLY A 310 4.99 -6.60 0.88
CA GLY A 310 4.99 -6.00 2.21
C GLY A 310 5.17 -4.48 2.21
N GLU A 311 4.87 -3.82 1.10
CA GLU A 311 4.84 -2.37 1.02
C GLU A 311 3.76 -1.82 1.95
N GLU A 312 2.54 -2.31 1.81
CA GLU A 312 1.34 -1.93 2.54
C GLU A 312 1.48 -2.10 4.07
N GLN A 313 2.32 -3.02 4.48
CA GLN A 313 2.61 -3.26 5.91
C GLN A 313 3.81 -2.45 6.40
N GLY A 314 4.52 -1.70 5.54
CA GLY A 314 5.55 -0.75 5.92
C GLY A 314 6.87 -0.83 5.15
N LEU A 315 6.84 -0.95 3.83
CA LEU A 315 7.99 -0.96 2.92
C LEU A 315 8.99 -2.09 3.21
N PHE A 316 8.49 -3.25 3.69
CA PHE A 316 9.38 -4.32 4.15
C PHE A 316 10.24 -4.89 3.03
N GLY A 317 9.63 -5.15 1.86
CA GLY A 317 10.33 -5.77 0.74
C GLY A 317 11.42 -4.88 0.16
N SER A 318 11.12 -3.63 -0.14
CA SER A 318 12.10 -2.68 -0.70
C SER A 318 13.23 -2.37 0.29
N ARG A 319 12.91 -2.15 1.57
CA ARG A 319 13.93 -1.91 2.61
C ARG A 319 14.85 -3.11 2.82
N ALA A 320 14.28 -4.32 2.86
CA ALA A 320 15.06 -5.54 2.97
C ALA A 320 15.95 -5.75 1.74
N TYR A 321 15.41 -5.51 0.54
CA TYR A 321 16.15 -5.57 -0.71
C TYR A 321 17.36 -4.60 -0.71
N VAL A 322 17.12 -3.34 -0.37
CA VAL A 322 18.17 -2.32 -0.29
C VAL A 322 19.26 -2.76 0.72
N LYS A 323 18.86 -3.19 1.91
CA LYS A 323 19.81 -3.70 2.92
C LYS A 323 20.57 -4.92 2.42
N GLN A 324 19.91 -5.86 1.75
CA GLN A 324 20.49 -7.10 1.27
C GLN A 324 21.46 -6.90 0.11
N HIS A 325 21.14 -6.05 -0.86
CA HIS A 325 21.94 -5.87 -2.08
C HIS A 325 22.91 -4.69 -1.98
N PHE A 326 22.48 -3.58 -1.39
CA PHE A 326 23.25 -2.32 -1.39
C PHE A 326 23.85 -1.97 -0.03
N GLY A 327 23.30 -2.49 1.06
CA GLY A 327 23.70 -2.12 2.42
C GLY A 327 23.17 -0.75 2.84
N ASN A 328 23.76 -0.19 3.89
CA ASN A 328 23.46 1.14 4.37
C ASN A 328 24.72 1.83 4.89
N PRO A 329 25.33 2.75 4.12
CA PRO A 329 26.52 3.45 4.56
C PRO A 329 26.30 4.39 5.76
N ARG A 330 25.04 4.73 6.09
CA ARG A 330 24.66 5.54 7.25
C ARG A 330 24.58 4.72 8.55
N ASP A 331 24.55 3.40 8.42
CA ASP A 331 24.59 2.48 9.55
C ASP A 331 25.93 1.76 9.59
N PRO A 332 26.83 2.11 10.52
CA PRO A 332 28.15 1.48 10.61
C PRO A 332 28.12 -0.03 10.82
N ALA A 333 27.04 -0.57 11.37
CA ALA A 333 26.87 -2.01 11.56
C ALA A 333 26.54 -2.76 10.27
N VAL A 334 25.99 -2.07 9.26
CA VAL A 334 25.61 -2.65 7.97
C VAL A 334 26.64 -2.30 6.89
N GLY A 335 27.06 -1.06 6.82
CA GLY A 335 27.98 -0.54 5.81
C GLY A 335 27.45 -0.58 4.37
N ALA A 336 28.19 0.01 3.45
CA ALA A 336 27.90 -0.11 2.03
C ALA A 336 28.41 -1.43 1.47
N LYS A 337 27.63 -2.06 0.59
CA LYS A 337 28.05 -3.24 -0.17
C LYS A 337 28.62 -2.83 -1.54
N PRO A 338 29.39 -3.68 -2.23
CA PRO A 338 29.98 -3.36 -3.54
C PRO A 338 28.96 -2.90 -4.59
N ALA A 339 27.74 -3.44 -4.56
CA ALA A 339 26.67 -3.04 -5.47
C ALA A 339 26.09 -1.64 -5.16
N TYR A 340 26.35 -1.07 -3.98
CA TYR A 340 25.90 0.27 -3.62
C TYR A 340 26.36 1.30 -4.66
N GLU A 341 27.65 1.25 -5.06
CA GLU A 341 28.19 2.16 -6.06
C GLU A 341 27.73 1.86 -7.49
N LYS A 342 27.09 0.71 -7.72
CA LYS A 342 26.65 0.29 -9.05
C LYS A 342 25.23 0.68 -9.38
N LEU A 343 24.40 1.05 -8.41
CA LEU A 343 23.04 1.55 -8.69
C LEU A 343 23.11 2.95 -9.28
N SER A 344 22.53 3.12 -10.46
CA SER A 344 22.37 4.42 -11.13
C SER A 344 21.12 5.15 -10.65
N ALA A 345 19.96 4.50 -10.70
CA ALA A 345 18.70 5.06 -10.23
C ALA A 345 17.66 3.96 -10.01
N TYR A 346 16.66 4.23 -9.16
CA TYR A 346 15.40 3.52 -9.07
C TYR A 346 14.24 4.46 -9.36
N PHE A 347 13.37 4.10 -10.29
CA PHE A 347 12.16 4.82 -10.66
C PHE A 347 10.94 4.01 -10.20
N ASN A 348 10.16 4.59 -9.32
CA ASN A 348 8.98 3.99 -8.72
C ASN A 348 7.70 4.52 -9.34
N GLN A 349 6.68 3.69 -9.41
CA GLN A 349 5.30 4.12 -9.60
C GLN A 349 4.43 3.60 -8.48
N ASP A 350 3.75 4.54 -7.83
CA ASP A 350 2.73 4.34 -6.82
C ASP A 350 1.80 5.57 -6.82
N TYR A 351 0.74 5.61 -6.00
CA TYR A 351 -0.22 6.72 -5.90
C TYR A 351 -1.23 6.81 -7.05
N GLY A 352 -1.75 5.66 -7.50
CA GLY A 352 -2.92 5.58 -8.36
C GLY A 352 -2.60 5.36 -9.84
N ALA A 353 -3.64 5.46 -10.67
CA ALA A 353 -3.62 5.09 -12.07
C ALA A 353 -3.62 6.28 -13.04
N GLY A 354 -3.36 7.48 -12.55
CA GLY A 354 -3.39 8.69 -13.38
C GLY A 354 -2.16 8.89 -14.27
N GLN A 355 -2.27 9.81 -15.20
CA GLN A 355 -1.21 10.16 -16.13
C GLN A 355 0.00 10.76 -15.42
N TYR A 356 1.21 10.44 -15.87
CA TYR A 356 2.43 11.13 -15.44
C TYR A 356 2.41 12.59 -15.87
N ARG A 357 2.64 13.48 -14.91
CA ARG A 357 2.71 14.94 -15.11
C ARG A 357 4.13 15.45 -14.92
N GLY A 358 5.00 14.63 -14.38
CA GLY A 358 6.40 14.96 -14.12
C GLY A 358 7.12 13.91 -13.30
N ILE A 359 8.21 14.33 -12.66
CA ILE A 359 9.00 13.51 -11.76
C ILE A 359 9.42 14.31 -10.52
N MET A 360 9.41 13.64 -9.37
CA MET A 360 9.86 14.21 -8.09
C MET A 360 11.32 13.85 -7.84
N LEU A 361 12.13 14.86 -7.55
CA LEU A 361 13.58 14.73 -7.38
C LEU A 361 13.99 14.20 -5.99
N GLN A 362 13.08 14.12 -5.06
CA GLN A 362 13.40 13.76 -3.66
C GLN A 362 14.53 14.63 -3.07
N GLY A 363 14.56 15.91 -3.43
CA GLY A 363 15.62 16.84 -3.04
C GLY A 363 16.94 16.65 -3.80
N ASN A 364 17.02 15.80 -4.81
CA ASN A 364 18.22 15.60 -5.61
C ASN A 364 18.26 16.54 -6.84
N GLU A 365 18.53 17.82 -6.60
CA GLU A 365 18.60 18.84 -7.65
C GLU A 365 19.63 18.55 -8.75
N TYR A 366 20.64 17.75 -8.47
CA TYR A 366 21.65 17.40 -9.49
C TYR A 366 21.09 16.59 -10.66
N ALA A 367 19.92 15.94 -10.48
CA ALA A 367 19.24 15.20 -11.55
C ALA A 367 18.35 16.10 -12.45
N ARG A 368 18.03 17.33 -12.03
CA ARG A 368 17.04 18.22 -12.71
C ARG A 368 17.33 18.41 -14.19
N ALA A 369 18.52 18.86 -14.53
CA ALA A 369 18.87 19.17 -15.93
C ALA A 369 18.71 17.93 -16.83
N GLN A 370 19.14 16.79 -16.33
CA GLN A 370 19.07 15.51 -17.02
C GLN A 370 17.61 15.06 -17.23
N PHE A 371 16.78 15.11 -16.20
CA PHE A 371 15.37 14.74 -16.30
C PHE A 371 14.58 15.72 -17.15
N THR A 372 14.87 17.02 -17.10
CA THR A 372 14.26 18.01 -17.97
C THR A 372 14.52 17.69 -19.44
N THR A 373 15.75 17.24 -19.78
CA THR A 373 16.11 16.82 -21.14
C THR A 373 15.36 15.55 -21.56
N TRP A 374 15.29 14.54 -20.69
CA TRP A 374 14.60 13.27 -20.98
C TRP A 374 13.09 13.43 -21.09
N MET A 375 12.55 14.40 -20.40
CA MET A 375 11.12 14.73 -20.39
C MET A 375 10.67 15.47 -21.65
N ALA A 376 11.58 16.18 -22.32
CA ALA A 376 11.25 17.09 -23.42
C ALA A 376 10.35 16.47 -24.51
N PRO A 377 10.56 15.21 -24.96
CA PRO A 377 9.72 14.57 -25.98
C PRO A 377 8.29 14.26 -25.49
N PHE A 378 8.01 14.32 -24.18
CA PHE A 378 6.72 13.94 -23.59
C PHE A 378 5.87 15.13 -23.13
N ARG A 379 6.29 16.37 -23.46
CA ARG A 379 5.54 17.57 -23.10
C ARG A 379 4.12 17.56 -23.66
N ASP A 380 3.97 17.12 -24.89
CA ASP A 380 2.67 17.00 -25.56
C ASP A 380 1.79 15.90 -24.94
N LEU A 381 2.39 14.98 -24.20
CA LEU A 381 1.68 13.99 -23.39
C LEU A 381 1.37 14.51 -21.97
N GLY A 382 1.65 15.79 -21.69
CA GLY A 382 1.34 16.43 -20.41
C GLY A 382 2.37 16.22 -19.31
N MET A 383 3.55 15.67 -19.62
CA MET A 383 4.66 15.53 -18.69
C MET A 383 5.53 16.78 -18.71
N THR A 384 5.29 17.72 -17.80
CA THR A 384 5.86 19.07 -17.88
C THR A 384 6.67 19.49 -16.67
N VAL A 385 6.56 18.78 -15.52
CA VAL A 385 7.07 19.24 -14.23
C VAL A 385 8.26 18.40 -13.76
N VAL A 386 9.36 19.05 -13.36
CA VAL A 386 10.43 18.45 -12.55
C VAL A 386 10.39 19.10 -11.19
N SER A 387 9.75 18.45 -10.23
CA SER A 387 9.54 18.98 -8.88
C SER A 387 10.64 18.57 -7.93
N ASN A 388 11.10 19.50 -7.09
CA ASN A 388 12.02 19.17 -5.99
C ASN A 388 11.32 18.59 -4.75
N GLN A 389 10.01 18.36 -4.86
CA GLN A 389 9.21 17.80 -3.78
C GLN A 389 9.74 16.42 -3.38
N SER A 390 9.69 16.15 -2.09
CA SER A 390 9.91 14.81 -1.54
C SER A 390 8.55 14.18 -1.20
N LEU A 391 8.39 12.93 -1.60
CA LEU A 391 7.26 12.09 -1.25
C LEU A 391 7.74 10.99 -0.33
N GLY A 392 6.95 10.70 0.71
CA GLY A 392 7.19 9.59 1.64
C GLY A 392 6.29 8.39 1.36
N SER A 393 6.43 7.35 2.14
CA SER A 393 5.47 6.25 2.25
C SER A 393 5.28 5.40 0.98
N THR A 394 6.34 5.22 0.17
CA THR A 394 6.41 4.22 -0.91
C THR A 394 7.86 3.83 -1.19
N ASP A 395 8.08 2.81 -2.00
CA ASP A 395 9.31 2.01 -2.08
C ASP A 395 10.58 2.75 -2.50
N HIS A 396 10.49 3.87 -3.25
CA HIS A 396 11.68 4.66 -3.56
C HIS A 396 12.34 5.26 -2.30
N VAL A 397 11.57 5.40 -1.21
CA VAL A 397 12.06 5.88 0.08
C VAL A 397 13.14 4.96 0.65
N ALA A 398 13.00 3.65 0.45
CA ALA A 398 14.01 2.68 0.91
C ALA A 398 15.40 2.94 0.31
N PHE A 399 15.46 3.39 -0.93
CA PHE A 399 16.69 3.79 -1.61
C PHE A 399 17.18 5.15 -1.13
N ASP A 400 16.27 6.13 -1.05
CA ASP A 400 16.58 7.49 -0.61
C ASP A 400 17.11 7.55 0.83
N GLU A 401 16.54 6.74 1.73
CA GLU A 401 16.97 6.63 3.13
C GLU A 401 18.45 6.27 3.28
N VAL A 402 19.02 5.52 2.36
CA VAL A 402 20.44 5.14 2.38
C VAL A 402 21.32 5.99 1.46
N GLY A 403 20.74 7.01 0.79
CA GLY A 403 21.47 7.92 -0.11
C GLY A 403 21.59 7.45 -1.55
N LEU A 404 20.86 6.41 -1.94
CA LEU A 404 20.75 5.96 -3.32
C LEU A 404 19.70 6.80 -4.07
N PRO A 405 19.88 7.04 -5.40
CA PRO A 405 18.91 7.79 -6.19
C PRO A 405 17.61 7.01 -6.39
N GLY A 406 16.60 7.29 -5.57
CA GLY A 406 15.23 6.77 -5.68
C GLY A 406 14.28 7.91 -6.04
N PHE A 407 13.45 7.71 -7.06
CA PHE A 407 12.55 8.73 -7.59
C PHE A 407 11.14 8.19 -7.75
N GLN A 408 10.14 9.06 -7.56
CA GLN A 408 8.73 8.78 -7.82
C GLN A 408 8.24 9.68 -8.95
N PHE A 409 7.51 9.11 -9.92
CA PHE A 409 6.82 9.93 -10.91
C PHE A 409 5.70 10.73 -10.25
N LEU A 410 5.58 12.00 -10.65
CA LEU A 410 4.43 12.81 -10.31
C LEU A 410 3.29 12.48 -11.26
N GLN A 411 2.15 12.08 -10.73
CA GLN A 411 1.00 11.69 -11.53
C GLN A 411 -0.31 12.31 -11.02
N ASP A 412 -1.34 12.32 -11.87
CA ASP A 412 -2.69 12.60 -11.43
C ASP A 412 -3.13 11.48 -10.48
N ASN A 413 -3.65 11.83 -9.32
CA ASN A 413 -4.12 10.84 -8.33
C ASN A 413 -5.54 10.36 -8.70
N ILE A 414 -5.61 9.33 -9.51
CA ILE A 414 -6.86 8.73 -10.00
C ILE A 414 -6.93 7.25 -9.55
N PRO A 415 -8.03 6.82 -8.95
CA PRO A 415 -9.04 7.62 -8.29
C PRO A 415 -8.54 8.13 -6.94
N GLY A 416 -8.84 9.38 -6.59
CA GLY A 416 -8.41 9.95 -5.31
C GLY A 416 -8.97 9.26 -4.06
N THR A 417 -9.91 8.33 -4.22
CA THR A 417 -10.63 7.65 -3.12
C THR A 417 -10.52 6.13 -3.18
N GLY A 418 -9.92 5.57 -4.23
CA GLY A 418 -9.92 4.12 -4.48
C GLY A 418 -8.94 3.34 -3.61
N GLY A 419 -7.76 3.89 -3.39
CA GLY A 419 -6.68 3.19 -2.68
C GLY A 419 -7.09 2.71 -1.28
N HIS A 420 -6.66 1.51 -0.93
CA HIS A 420 -6.97 0.82 0.33
C HIS A 420 -8.46 0.60 0.62
N THR A 421 -9.33 0.61 -0.40
CA THR A 421 -10.78 0.44 -0.20
C THR A 421 -11.35 -0.73 -0.99
N ASN A 422 -12.60 -1.08 -0.66
CA ASN A 422 -13.40 -2.04 -1.43
C ASN A 422 -13.89 -1.48 -2.78
N LEU A 423 -13.46 -0.30 -3.19
CA LEU A 423 -13.89 0.37 -4.42
C LEU A 423 -12.81 0.42 -5.52
N ASP A 424 -11.64 -0.16 -5.27
CA ASP A 424 -10.51 -0.11 -6.21
C ASP A 424 -10.54 -1.31 -7.18
N PHE A 425 -11.35 -1.18 -8.22
CA PHE A 425 -11.54 -2.15 -9.29
C PHE A 425 -11.01 -1.62 -10.63
N LEU A 426 -11.15 -2.45 -11.69
CA LEU A 426 -10.69 -2.14 -13.04
C LEU A 426 -11.26 -0.82 -13.58
N GLU A 427 -12.47 -0.45 -13.17
CA GLU A 427 -13.15 0.79 -13.54
C GLU A 427 -12.40 2.05 -13.08
N ALA A 428 -11.52 1.92 -12.08
CA ALA A 428 -10.62 3.00 -11.65
C ALA A 428 -9.49 3.28 -12.66
N ILE A 429 -9.21 2.35 -13.56
CA ILE A 429 -8.08 2.44 -14.48
C ILE A 429 -8.43 3.33 -15.67
N GLN A 430 -7.46 4.18 -16.04
CA GLN A 430 -7.50 4.97 -17.26
C GLN A 430 -6.47 4.39 -18.25
N PRO A 431 -6.87 3.50 -19.20
CA PRO A 431 -5.92 2.78 -20.06
C PRO A 431 -5.00 3.70 -20.85
N SER A 432 -5.52 4.83 -21.37
CA SER A 432 -4.73 5.80 -22.11
C SER A 432 -3.63 6.44 -21.28
N ASP A 433 -3.85 6.61 -19.98
CA ASP A 433 -2.85 7.19 -19.07
C ASP A 433 -1.75 6.16 -18.78
N LEU A 434 -2.12 4.90 -18.48
CA LEU A 434 -1.14 3.85 -18.23
C LEU A 434 -0.27 3.54 -19.44
N MET A 435 -0.85 3.56 -20.66
CA MET A 435 -0.07 3.39 -21.90
C MET A 435 1.00 4.47 -22.04
N LYS A 436 0.65 5.74 -21.78
CA LYS A 436 1.62 6.87 -21.81
C LYS A 436 2.69 6.68 -20.71
N ASN A 437 2.26 6.32 -19.50
CA ASN A 437 3.17 6.12 -18.38
C ASN A 437 4.19 5.02 -18.68
N ALA A 438 3.79 3.92 -19.30
CA ALA A 438 4.69 2.82 -19.67
C ALA A 438 5.76 3.26 -20.68
N VAL A 439 5.37 4.05 -21.69
CA VAL A 439 6.31 4.62 -22.66
C VAL A 439 7.30 5.57 -21.98
N ILE A 440 6.82 6.44 -21.10
CA ILE A 440 7.65 7.39 -20.36
C ILE A 440 8.62 6.64 -19.43
N MET A 441 8.13 5.67 -18.66
CA MET A 441 8.98 4.86 -17.76
C MET A 441 10.05 4.10 -18.54
N ALA A 442 9.69 3.47 -19.67
CA ALA A 442 10.63 2.79 -20.56
C ALA A 442 11.72 3.73 -21.06
N SER A 443 11.32 4.95 -21.48
CA SER A 443 12.26 5.97 -21.95
C SER A 443 13.21 6.43 -20.85
N PHE A 444 12.72 6.71 -19.66
CA PHE A 444 13.55 7.10 -18.52
C PHE A 444 14.54 5.99 -18.14
N ALA A 445 14.07 4.74 -18.07
CA ALA A 445 14.95 3.59 -17.81
C ALA A 445 16.04 3.46 -18.87
N TYR A 446 15.67 3.62 -20.16
CA TYR A 446 16.62 3.53 -21.26
C TYR A 446 17.64 4.68 -21.26
N HIS A 447 17.19 5.91 -21.04
CA HIS A 447 18.09 7.05 -20.92
C HIS A 447 19.05 6.91 -19.74
N ALA A 448 18.56 6.50 -18.58
CA ALA A 448 19.41 6.27 -17.39
C ALA A 448 20.42 5.14 -17.63
N ALA A 449 20.00 4.08 -18.35
CA ALA A 449 20.88 2.97 -18.68
C ALA A 449 21.96 3.34 -19.71
N ASN A 450 21.72 4.31 -20.60
CA ASN A 450 22.65 4.72 -21.64
C ASN A 450 23.40 6.03 -21.34
N ALA A 451 23.09 6.72 -20.27
CA ALA A 451 23.79 7.93 -19.86
C ALA A 451 25.29 7.68 -19.68
N SER A 452 26.13 8.68 -20.06
CA SER A 452 27.59 8.59 -19.91
C SER A 452 28.03 8.39 -18.47
N ALA A 453 27.32 8.97 -17.52
CA ALA A 453 27.52 8.80 -16.08
C ALA A 453 26.25 8.31 -15.39
N ARG A 454 26.37 7.72 -14.21
CA ARG A 454 25.23 7.43 -13.33
C ARG A 454 24.52 8.71 -12.91
N ILE A 455 23.26 8.60 -12.51
CA ILE A 455 22.54 9.72 -11.90
C ILE A 455 23.30 10.19 -10.66
N PRO A 456 23.60 11.49 -10.56
CA PRO A 456 24.29 12.03 -9.39
C PRO A 456 23.51 11.77 -8.10
N ARG A 457 24.22 11.50 -7.03
CA ARG A 457 23.63 11.37 -5.70
C ARG A 457 23.50 12.75 -5.05
N LYS A 458 22.41 12.96 -4.31
CA LYS A 458 22.30 14.17 -3.51
C LYS A 458 23.35 14.19 -2.40
N THR A 459 23.89 15.36 -2.11
CA THR A 459 24.76 15.52 -0.95
C THR A 459 23.95 15.25 0.31
N VAL A 460 24.42 14.32 1.11
CA VAL A 460 23.82 14.03 2.41
C VAL A 460 24.14 15.20 3.34
N ARG A 461 23.12 15.93 3.76
CA ARG A 461 23.26 16.95 4.80
C ARG A 461 23.09 16.35 6.19
#